data_9c4d38709ddcf181c22cd48f1cd09f63
#
_entry.id   9c4d38709ddcf181c22cd48f1cd09f63
#
_cell.length_a   1.000
_cell.length_b   1.000
_cell.length_c   1.000
_cell.angle_alpha   90.00
_cell.angle_beta   90.00
_cell.angle_gamma   90.00
#
_symmetry.space_group_name_H-M   'P 1'
#
loop_
_entity.id
_entity.type
_entity.pdbx_description
1 polymer ?
#
loop_
_entity_poly.entity_id
_entity_poly.type
_entity_poly.pdbx_seq_one_letter_code
_entity_poly.pdbx_strand_id
1 'polypeptide(L)'
;EHEEWDVLYAEFARVADEEGFADIAETFRQIAKVEAEHERRYLTLLERVSNGTVFVRDNEIWWQCRNCGYTMLAKEAPIKCPACAHPQSFFEPKKENY
;
A
#
# COMPACT_ATOMS: atom_id res chain seq x y z
N GLU A 1 -1.89 -11.90 -7.39
CA GLU A 1 -1.18 -11.77 -6.11
C GLU A 1 -1.62 -12.81 -5.09
N HIS A 2 -2.94 -12.91 -4.84
CA HIS A 2 -3.47 -13.88 -3.88
C HIS A 2 -3.08 -15.31 -4.25
N GLU A 3 -3.26 -15.69 -5.50
CA GLU A 3 -2.89 -17.02 -5.97
C GLU A 3 -1.40 -17.30 -5.80
N GLU A 4 -0.56 -16.32 -6.09
CA GLU A 4 0.88 -16.48 -5.98
C GLU A 4 1.33 -16.76 -4.55
N TRP A 5 0.88 -15.95 -3.59
CA TRP A 5 1.37 -16.12 -2.21
C TRP A 5 0.66 -17.25 -1.46
N ASP A 6 -0.61 -17.51 -1.76
CA ASP A 6 -1.40 -18.50 -1.00
C ASP A 6 -1.17 -19.93 -1.48
N VAL A 7 -1.00 -20.13 -2.78
CA VAL A 7 -0.88 -21.45 -3.38
C VAL A 7 0.56 -21.78 -3.79
N LEU A 8 1.14 -20.94 -4.65
CA LEU A 8 2.45 -21.24 -5.24
C LEU A 8 3.59 -21.22 -4.23
N TYR A 9 3.67 -20.20 -3.40
CA TYR A 9 4.77 -20.08 -2.44
C TYR A 9 4.66 -21.09 -1.31
N ALA A 10 3.44 -21.43 -0.89
CA ALA A 10 3.23 -22.48 0.11
C ALA A 10 3.72 -23.83 -0.44
N GLU A 11 3.40 -24.14 -1.69
CA GLU A 11 3.83 -25.37 -2.33
C GLU A 11 5.35 -25.41 -2.54
N PHE A 12 5.94 -24.30 -2.95
CA PHE A 12 7.40 -24.21 -3.11
C PHE A 12 8.12 -24.43 -1.78
N ALA A 13 7.59 -23.87 -0.69
CA ALA A 13 8.16 -24.09 0.63
C ALA A 13 8.08 -25.55 1.04
N ARG A 14 6.95 -26.21 0.80
CA ARG A 14 6.77 -27.63 1.12
C ARG A 14 7.76 -28.50 0.37
N VAL A 15 7.92 -28.27 -0.93
CA VAL A 15 8.86 -29.04 -1.75
C VAL A 15 10.30 -28.80 -1.28
N ALA A 16 10.66 -27.56 -0.97
CA ALA A 16 12.01 -27.24 -0.49
C ALA A 16 12.30 -27.95 0.85
N ASP A 17 11.34 -27.99 1.77
CA ASP A 17 11.47 -28.70 3.04
C ASP A 17 11.67 -30.22 2.80
N GLU A 18 10.89 -30.82 1.92
CA GLU A 18 10.99 -32.23 1.60
C GLU A 18 12.36 -32.62 0.99
N GLU A 19 12.95 -31.70 0.23
CA GLU A 19 14.25 -31.90 -0.39
C GLU A 19 15.42 -31.52 0.51
N GLY A 20 15.15 -31.08 1.73
CA GLY A 20 16.19 -30.76 2.71
C GLY A 20 16.76 -29.34 2.58
N PHE A 21 16.05 -28.42 1.90
CA PHE A 21 16.46 -27.05 1.72
C PHE A 21 15.67 -26.11 2.64
N ALA A 22 15.90 -26.24 3.95
CA ALA A 22 15.15 -25.49 4.96
C ALA A 22 15.27 -23.96 4.79
N ASP A 23 16.45 -23.45 4.44
CA ASP A 23 16.66 -22.02 4.24
C ASP A 23 15.88 -21.50 3.05
N ILE A 24 15.81 -22.27 1.97
CA ILE A 24 15.04 -21.93 0.77
C ILE A 24 13.55 -21.97 1.10
N ALA A 25 13.10 -22.98 1.85
CA ALA A 25 11.70 -23.07 2.29
C ALA A 25 11.28 -21.84 3.09
N GLU A 26 12.15 -21.40 4.01
CA GLU A 26 11.87 -20.19 4.80
C GLU A 26 11.79 -18.94 3.93
N THR A 27 12.65 -18.84 2.92
CA THR A 27 12.59 -17.73 1.96
C THR A 27 11.24 -17.71 1.25
N PHE A 28 10.74 -18.84 0.78
CA PHE A 28 9.42 -18.90 0.16
C PHE A 28 8.30 -18.45 1.11
N ARG A 29 8.38 -18.83 2.39
CA ARG A 29 7.39 -18.41 3.37
C ARG A 29 7.42 -16.89 3.59
N GLN A 30 8.60 -16.28 3.62
CA GLN A 30 8.72 -14.83 3.77
C GLN A 30 8.24 -14.10 2.53
N ILE A 31 8.52 -14.62 1.33
CA ILE A 31 7.99 -14.04 0.09
C ILE A 31 6.46 -14.10 0.09
N ALA A 32 5.88 -15.20 0.56
CA ALA A 32 4.42 -15.30 0.67
C ALA A 32 3.84 -14.17 1.53
N LYS A 33 4.50 -13.81 2.62
CA LYS A 33 4.07 -12.69 3.46
C LYS A 33 4.16 -11.36 2.74
N VAL A 34 5.21 -11.16 1.94
CA VAL A 34 5.36 -9.95 1.11
C VAL A 34 4.23 -9.85 0.11
N GLU A 35 3.90 -10.95 -0.57
CA GLU A 35 2.81 -10.97 -1.56
C GLU A 35 1.45 -10.71 -0.90
N ALA A 36 1.23 -11.23 0.30
CA ALA A 36 0.02 -10.95 1.07
C ALA A 36 -0.11 -9.46 1.37
N GLU A 37 0.98 -8.80 1.72
CA GLU A 37 0.99 -7.35 1.98
C GLU A 37 0.71 -6.56 0.70
N HIS A 38 1.25 -6.99 -0.46
CA HIS A 38 0.95 -6.38 -1.75
C HIS A 38 -0.54 -6.48 -2.05
N GLU A 39 -1.15 -7.67 -1.84
CA GLU A 39 -2.58 -7.85 -2.06
C GLU A 39 -3.40 -6.91 -1.18
N ARG A 40 -3.06 -6.80 0.11
CA ARG A 40 -3.75 -5.91 1.04
C ARG A 40 -3.72 -4.46 0.55
N ARG A 41 -2.57 -4.01 0.06
CA ARG A 41 -2.42 -2.65 -0.46
C ARG A 41 -3.25 -2.43 -1.71
N TYR A 42 -3.22 -3.36 -2.66
CA TYR A 42 -4.03 -3.26 -3.88
C TYR A 42 -5.51 -3.25 -3.59
N LEU A 43 -5.98 -4.11 -2.69
CA LEU A 43 -7.41 -4.15 -2.32
C LEU A 43 -7.85 -2.86 -1.64
N THR A 44 -7.01 -2.30 -0.77
CA THR A 44 -7.30 -1.03 -0.11
C THR A 44 -7.40 0.11 -1.14
N LEU A 45 -6.45 0.17 -2.08
CA LEU A 45 -6.46 1.20 -3.12
C LEU A 45 -7.66 1.05 -4.04
N LEU A 46 -8.02 -0.19 -4.41
CA LEU A 46 -9.21 -0.46 -5.22
C LEU A 46 -10.47 0.02 -4.51
N GLU A 47 -10.60 -0.25 -3.23
CA GLU A 47 -11.73 0.21 -2.43
C GLU A 47 -11.82 1.73 -2.42
N ARG A 48 -10.70 2.43 -2.25
CA ARG A 48 -10.66 3.88 -2.29
C ARG A 48 -11.14 4.44 -3.62
N VAL A 49 -10.67 3.87 -4.73
CA VAL A 49 -11.11 4.29 -6.06
C VAL A 49 -12.60 4.02 -6.25
N SER A 50 -13.07 2.83 -5.88
CA SER A 50 -14.47 2.44 -6.04
C SER A 50 -15.43 3.29 -5.21
N ASN A 51 -15.01 3.70 -4.02
CA ASN A 51 -15.84 4.50 -3.10
C ASN A 51 -15.68 6.01 -3.30
N GLY A 52 -14.76 6.45 -4.16
CA GLY A 52 -14.47 7.86 -4.35
C GLY A 52 -13.78 8.49 -3.14
N THR A 53 -13.04 7.69 -2.36
CA THR A 53 -12.41 8.16 -1.11
C THR A 53 -10.90 8.29 -1.19
N VAL A 54 -10.33 8.36 -2.40
CA VAL A 54 -8.88 8.53 -2.54
C VAL A 54 -8.43 9.83 -1.87
N PHE A 55 -9.17 10.92 -2.05
CA PHE A 55 -8.85 12.24 -1.53
C PHE A 55 -9.84 12.76 -0.48
N VAL A 56 -10.67 11.87 0.07
CA VAL A 56 -11.71 12.22 1.05
C VAL A 56 -11.68 11.21 2.20
N ARG A 57 -11.87 11.70 3.42
CA ARG A 57 -11.98 10.87 4.62
C ARG A 57 -13.16 11.32 5.48
N ASP A 58 -13.66 10.41 6.33
CA ASP A 58 -14.77 10.73 7.23
C ASP A 58 -14.38 11.75 8.29
N ASN A 59 -13.13 11.70 8.73
CA ASN A 59 -12.57 12.61 9.72
C ASN A 59 -11.47 13.45 9.08
N GLU A 60 -11.14 14.58 9.72
CA GLU A 60 -10.00 15.37 9.30
C GLU A 60 -8.72 14.60 9.48
N ILE A 61 -7.89 14.57 8.45
CA ILE A 61 -6.55 14.01 8.48
C ILE A 61 -5.56 15.02 7.92
N TRP A 62 -4.28 14.80 8.19
CA TRP A 62 -3.23 15.60 7.58
C TRP A 62 -2.99 15.10 6.16
N TRP A 63 -3.06 16.02 5.21
CA TRP A 63 -2.72 15.77 3.80
C TRP A 63 -1.39 16.43 3.50
N GLN A 64 -0.63 15.85 2.59
CA GLN A 64 0.67 16.38 2.18
C GLN A 64 0.80 16.37 0.67
N CYS A 65 1.24 17.50 0.11
CA CYS A 65 1.54 17.59 -1.32
C CYS A 65 2.86 16.88 -1.60
N ARG A 66 2.85 15.92 -2.50
CA ARG A 66 4.04 15.14 -2.85
C ARG A 66 5.06 15.94 -3.66
N ASN A 67 4.64 17.10 -4.20
CA ASN A 67 5.56 17.96 -4.94
C ASN A 67 6.35 18.90 -4.03
N CYS A 68 5.66 19.67 -3.19
CA CYS A 68 6.33 20.73 -2.40
C CYS A 68 6.38 20.47 -0.90
N GLY A 69 5.63 19.48 -0.40
CA GLY A 69 5.61 19.17 1.03
C GLY A 69 4.59 19.96 1.84
N TYR A 70 3.75 20.81 1.22
CA TYR A 70 2.70 21.53 1.92
C TYR A 70 1.78 20.55 2.65
N THR A 71 1.43 20.87 3.89
CA THR A 71 0.52 20.03 4.69
C THR A 71 -0.68 20.83 5.16
N MET A 72 -1.82 20.15 5.28
CA MET A 72 -3.03 20.74 5.82
C MET A 72 -3.93 19.70 6.45
N LEU A 73 -4.71 20.11 7.45
CA LEU A 73 -5.67 19.26 8.13
C LEU A 73 -7.04 19.48 7.52
N ALA A 74 -7.62 18.41 6.93
CA ALA A 74 -8.94 18.51 6.31
C ALA A 74 -9.53 17.12 6.07
N LYS A 75 -10.84 17.07 5.83
CA LYS A 75 -11.51 15.82 5.42
C LYS A 75 -11.26 15.51 3.95
N GLU A 76 -10.94 16.50 3.16
CA GLU A 76 -10.72 16.38 1.73
C GLU A 76 -9.44 17.11 1.34
N ALA A 77 -8.62 16.46 0.49
CA ALA A 77 -7.43 17.12 -0.05
C ALA A 77 -7.85 18.28 -0.96
N PRO A 78 -7.09 19.39 -0.98
CA PRO A 78 -7.47 20.55 -1.80
C PRO A 78 -7.38 20.21 -3.29
N ILE A 79 -8.24 20.85 -4.07
CA ILE A 79 -8.27 20.67 -5.54
C ILE A 79 -6.95 21.14 -6.15
N LYS A 80 -6.33 22.13 -5.53
CA LYS A 80 -5.07 22.71 -5.98
C LYS A 80 -4.22 23.06 -4.77
N CYS A 81 -2.95 22.73 -4.80
CA CYS A 81 -2.04 23.07 -3.71
C CYS A 81 -1.89 24.60 -3.58
N PRO A 82 -2.16 25.16 -2.40
CA PRO A 82 -2.00 26.62 -2.20
C PRO A 82 -0.57 27.12 -2.34
N ALA A 83 0.41 26.24 -2.16
CA ALA A 83 1.83 26.63 -2.20
C ALA A 83 2.44 26.49 -3.59
N CYS A 84 2.18 25.37 -4.29
CA CYS A 84 2.87 25.10 -5.56
C CYS A 84 1.93 24.97 -6.78
N ALA A 85 0.63 25.09 -6.58
CA ALA A 85 -0.37 25.04 -7.62
C ALA A 85 -0.53 23.69 -8.36
N HIS A 86 0.06 22.62 -7.87
CA HIS A 86 -0.17 21.29 -8.44
C HIS A 86 -1.56 20.77 -8.07
N PRO A 87 -2.16 19.91 -8.91
CA PRO A 87 -3.54 19.45 -8.69
C PRO A 87 -3.66 18.46 -7.53
N GLN A 88 -4.90 18.20 -7.13
CA GLN A 88 -5.26 17.31 -6.02
C GLN A 88 -4.56 15.94 -6.12
N SER A 89 -4.30 15.45 -7.32
CA SER A 89 -3.64 14.15 -7.51
C SER A 89 -2.24 14.06 -6.89
N PHE A 90 -1.65 15.19 -6.51
CA PHE A 90 -0.35 15.23 -5.85
C PHE A 90 -0.44 15.06 -4.33
N PHE A 91 -1.66 15.07 -3.78
CA PHE A 91 -1.83 14.92 -2.33
C PHE A 91 -1.93 13.46 -1.91
N GLU A 92 -1.42 13.20 -0.71
CA GLU A 92 -1.55 11.90 -0.05
C GLU A 92 -1.71 12.14 1.46
N PRO A 93 -2.25 11.15 2.20
CA PRO A 93 -2.21 11.22 3.65
C PRO A 93 -0.76 11.38 4.10
N LYS A 94 -0.52 12.31 5.01
CA LYS A 94 0.84 12.63 5.46
C LYS A 94 1.50 11.40 6.08
N LYS A 95 2.74 11.15 5.69
CA LYS A 95 3.57 10.08 6.26
C LYS A 95 4.59 10.69 7.21
N GLU A 96 4.83 9.98 8.31
CA GLU A 96 5.86 10.34 9.27
C GLU A 96 6.67 9.08 9.57
N ASN A 97 7.58 8.77 8.66
CA ASN A 97 8.40 7.57 8.74
C ASN A 97 9.85 7.87 9.11
N TYR A 98 10.05 8.97 9.79
CA TYR A 98 11.37 9.44 10.26
C TYR A 98 11.44 9.55 11.77
#